data_608e8f5b82c69021e01f5af43e13650a
#
_entry.id   608e8f5b82c69021e01f5af43e13650a
#
_cell.length_a   1.000
_cell.length_b   1.000
_cell.length_c   1.000
_cell.angle_alpha   90.00
_cell.angle_beta   90.00
_cell.angle_gamma   90.00
#
_symmetry.space_group_name_H-M   'P 1'
#
loop_
_entity.id
_entity.type
_entity.pdbx_description
1 polymer ?
#
loop_
_entity_poly.entity_id
_entity_poly.type
_entity_poly.pdbx_seq_one_letter_code
_entity_poly.pdbx_strand_id
1 'polypeptide(L)'
;MRPGSTRSVFVQPLRALGTRFHAAAPDHAAILKGMLTVAAFVFVGKLVSAMKEMAVAYRYGLGPEVDAYQFLYTVIGWPLGVWASVLTAVLVPLAVRLQDRQRQLARFRAELLGIVMLAGCGLAVLAWLVLHNVFRLGQSGLPPRLAGLAEAALPGLVLLLPLGMLTALQSAWMLAAGRHLNTLLDCIPTLSIAALVMALPGGGIGALVWGTVAGSALHLLSLMAAPGRRDRQGAPRLGLSSPQWRWFWQGFGIMVGGQALMSLTVVIDQFYAAGLGTGAIAMLGYANRILSLILGLAAIAVSRATLPIFAQVHAQEHEQERERQRMRLRAVARLWTGILFALGVLAMLASYAAAPWVVRLLYERGQFGAADTLAVAQVLRYGLPQIPFYFASMVLVSYALSARRHRLVFYSALIGCAAKIVGNLLLVPAFGVNGIALATMLVYASTGLFFWYALVLRGTGDAGVGASRGGAVDTGRA
;
A
#
# COMPACT_ATOMS: atom_id res chain seq x y z
N MET A 1 -16.01 -57.75 -34.75
CA MET A 1 -16.36 -56.33 -34.60
C MET A 1 -16.63 -56.01 -33.16
N ARG A 2 -15.69 -55.29 -32.46
CA ARG A 2 -15.88 -54.78 -31.08
C ARG A 2 -15.87 -53.28 -31.15
N PRO A 3 -16.80 -52.55 -30.50
CA PRO A 3 -16.85 -51.09 -30.52
C PRO A 3 -15.84 -50.53 -29.51
N GLY A 4 -15.01 -49.59 -29.96
CA GLY A 4 -13.95 -48.93 -29.19
C GLY A 4 -14.52 -47.96 -28.16
N SER A 5 -13.88 -47.95 -27.01
CA SER A 5 -14.14 -47.05 -25.86
C SER A 5 -13.43 -45.69 -26.02
N THR A 6 -14.13 -44.67 -26.43
CA THR A 6 -13.67 -43.27 -26.47
C THR A 6 -14.08 -42.52 -25.22
N ARG A 7 -13.73 -42.95 -24.01
CA ARG A 7 -14.13 -42.22 -22.77
C ARG A 7 -13.03 -42.14 -21.70
N SER A 8 -11.74 -41.97 -22.05
CA SER A 8 -10.73 -41.88 -21.00
C SER A 8 -9.64 -40.81 -21.16
N VAL A 9 -9.73 -39.92 -22.17
CA VAL A 9 -8.62 -38.98 -22.44
C VAL A 9 -8.70 -37.71 -21.60
N PHE A 10 -9.87 -37.34 -21.08
CA PHE A 10 -10.06 -36.06 -20.31
C PHE A 10 -10.00 -36.17 -18.77
N VAL A 11 -10.04 -37.39 -18.21
CA VAL A 11 -10.09 -37.61 -16.75
C VAL A 11 -8.70 -37.88 -16.13
N GLN A 12 -7.74 -38.30 -16.92
CA GLN A 12 -6.39 -38.57 -16.45
C GLN A 12 -5.58 -37.34 -15.99
N PRO A 13 -5.65 -36.14 -16.64
CA PRO A 13 -4.89 -34.99 -16.17
C PRO A 13 -5.37 -34.43 -14.83
N LEU A 14 -6.67 -34.54 -14.53
CA LEU A 14 -7.24 -34.05 -13.26
C LEU A 14 -6.90 -34.95 -12.08
N ARG A 15 -6.83 -36.29 -12.29
CA ARG A 15 -6.39 -37.23 -11.24
C ARG A 15 -4.88 -37.16 -11.00
N ALA A 16 -4.08 -36.94 -12.04
CA ALA A 16 -2.63 -36.73 -11.90
C ALA A 16 -2.29 -35.42 -11.20
N LEU A 17 -3.12 -34.38 -11.34
CA LEU A 17 -3.02 -33.15 -10.54
C LEU A 17 -3.37 -33.41 -9.06
N GLY A 18 -4.45 -34.14 -8.77
CA GLY A 18 -4.85 -34.49 -7.42
C GLY A 18 -3.82 -35.33 -6.65
N THR A 19 -3.19 -36.31 -7.31
CA THR A 19 -2.15 -37.15 -6.68
C THR A 19 -0.81 -36.43 -6.51
N ARG A 20 -0.47 -35.46 -7.37
CA ARG A 20 0.70 -34.58 -7.18
C ARG A 20 0.50 -33.58 -6.05
N PHE A 21 -0.71 -33.15 -5.79
CA PHE A 21 -1.02 -32.30 -4.63
C PHE A 21 -0.96 -33.07 -3.29
N HIS A 22 -1.23 -34.38 -3.28
CA HIS A 22 -1.13 -35.20 -2.05
C HIS A 22 0.30 -35.65 -1.74
N ALA A 23 1.20 -35.64 -2.73
CA ALA A 23 2.63 -35.90 -2.54
C ALA A 23 3.45 -34.61 -2.31
N ALA A 24 2.78 -33.43 -2.23
CA ALA A 24 3.44 -32.17 -1.90
C ALA A 24 3.90 -32.24 -0.45
N ALA A 25 5.18 -32.00 -0.21
CA ALA A 25 5.81 -32.01 1.10
C ALA A 25 5.00 -31.17 2.12
N PRO A 26 5.04 -31.52 3.42
CA PRO A 26 4.26 -30.85 4.48
C PRO A 26 4.44 -29.33 4.49
N ASP A 27 5.53 -28.81 3.97
CA ASP A 27 5.83 -27.40 3.82
C ASP A 27 4.86 -26.65 2.90
N HIS A 28 4.40 -27.26 1.80
CA HIS A 28 3.45 -26.61 0.88
C HIS A 28 2.05 -26.47 1.49
N ALA A 29 1.62 -27.43 2.30
CA ALA A 29 0.35 -27.37 3.02
C ALA A 29 0.39 -26.28 4.11
N ALA A 30 1.51 -26.16 4.83
CA ALA A 30 1.72 -25.10 5.83
C ALA A 30 1.73 -23.70 5.21
N ILE A 31 2.41 -23.53 4.06
CA ILE A 31 2.43 -22.28 3.29
C ILE A 31 1.01 -21.92 2.82
N LEU A 32 0.27 -22.88 2.25
CA LEU A 32 -1.10 -22.63 1.78
C LEU A 32 -2.04 -22.24 2.93
N LYS A 33 -1.95 -22.94 4.06
CA LYS A 33 -2.73 -22.61 5.27
C LYS A 33 -2.40 -21.19 5.77
N GLY A 34 -1.12 -20.83 5.84
CA GLY A 34 -0.68 -19.48 6.20
C GLY A 34 -1.23 -18.42 5.25
N MET A 35 -1.16 -18.66 3.95
CA MET A 35 -1.69 -17.74 2.92
C MET A 35 -3.21 -17.56 3.04
N LEU A 36 -3.96 -18.64 3.26
CA LEU A 36 -5.42 -18.57 3.45
C LEU A 36 -5.78 -17.81 4.73
N THR A 37 -5.05 -18.04 5.82
CA THR A 37 -5.26 -17.34 7.08
C THR A 37 -5.03 -15.83 6.93
N VAL A 38 -3.92 -15.43 6.30
CA VAL A 38 -3.64 -14.01 6.02
C VAL A 38 -4.70 -13.40 5.11
N ALA A 39 -5.12 -14.11 4.06
CA ALA A 39 -6.18 -13.64 3.17
C ALA A 39 -7.51 -13.44 3.91
N ALA A 40 -7.88 -14.36 4.82
CA ALA A 40 -9.07 -14.22 5.65
C ALA A 40 -8.97 -13.01 6.58
N PHE A 41 -7.82 -12.80 7.24
CA PHE A 41 -7.61 -11.63 8.10
C PHE A 41 -7.67 -10.31 7.31
N VAL A 42 -7.07 -10.25 6.12
CA VAL A 42 -7.17 -9.08 5.23
C VAL A 42 -8.62 -8.83 4.83
N PHE A 43 -9.38 -9.87 4.51
CA PHE A 43 -10.78 -9.74 4.15
C PHE A 43 -11.62 -9.21 5.31
N VAL A 44 -11.46 -9.77 6.52
CA VAL A 44 -12.11 -9.26 7.74
C VAL A 44 -11.73 -7.80 7.97
N GLY A 45 -10.46 -7.43 7.84
CA GLY A 45 -10.00 -6.05 7.95
C GLY A 45 -10.69 -5.10 6.97
N LYS A 46 -10.91 -5.55 5.72
CA LYS A 46 -11.64 -4.78 4.72
C LYS A 46 -13.11 -4.59 5.07
N LEU A 47 -13.78 -5.63 5.60
CA LEU A 47 -15.16 -5.53 6.08
C LEU A 47 -15.29 -4.55 7.24
N VAL A 48 -14.41 -4.65 8.23
CA VAL A 48 -14.37 -3.74 9.38
C VAL A 48 -14.11 -2.29 8.94
N SER A 49 -13.20 -2.11 7.96
CA SER A 49 -12.95 -0.79 7.38
C SER A 49 -14.19 -0.23 6.67
N ALA A 50 -14.93 -1.06 5.94
CA ALA A 50 -16.18 -0.64 5.32
C ALA A 50 -17.23 -0.24 6.37
N MET A 51 -17.38 -1.01 7.45
CA MET A 51 -18.28 -0.67 8.57
C MET A 51 -17.94 0.68 9.19
N LYS A 52 -16.67 0.98 9.38
CA LYS A 52 -16.23 2.30 9.89
C LYS A 52 -16.64 3.42 8.93
N GLU A 53 -16.40 3.26 7.62
CA GLU A 53 -16.79 4.28 6.64
C GLU A 53 -18.31 4.45 6.58
N MET A 54 -19.09 3.36 6.72
CA MET A 54 -20.55 3.44 6.83
C MET A 54 -21.01 4.22 8.07
N ALA A 55 -20.36 4.02 9.22
CA ALA A 55 -20.66 4.76 10.46
C ALA A 55 -20.33 6.25 10.30
N VAL A 56 -19.19 6.57 9.67
CA VAL A 56 -18.79 7.95 9.41
C VAL A 56 -19.76 8.62 8.41
N ALA A 57 -20.10 7.95 7.32
CA ALA A 57 -21.07 8.45 6.34
C ALA A 57 -22.44 8.67 6.96
N TYR A 58 -22.94 7.71 7.76
CA TYR A 58 -24.21 7.82 8.48
C TYR A 58 -24.28 9.08 9.35
N ARG A 59 -23.17 9.40 10.05
CA ARG A 59 -23.14 10.44 11.05
C ARG A 59 -22.85 11.83 10.48
N TYR A 60 -21.98 11.93 9.50
CA TYR A 60 -21.41 13.18 9.02
C TYR A 60 -21.71 13.46 7.54
N GLY A 61 -22.14 12.48 6.75
CA GLY A 61 -22.34 12.64 5.30
C GLY A 61 -21.08 13.16 4.61
N LEU A 62 -21.24 14.23 3.84
CA LEU A 62 -20.16 15.01 3.21
C LEU A 62 -19.84 16.29 4.00
N GLY A 63 -19.93 16.23 5.34
CA GLY A 63 -19.73 17.38 6.21
C GLY A 63 -18.28 17.87 6.31
N PRO A 64 -18.06 19.14 6.71
CA PRO A 64 -16.73 19.73 6.85
C PRO A 64 -15.89 19.06 7.94
N GLU A 65 -16.51 18.40 8.90
CA GLU A 65 -15.82 17.62 9.95
C GLU A 65 -15.04 16.44 9.35
N VAL A 66 -15.63 15.75 8.38
CA VAL A 66 -14.98 14.64 7.68
C VAL A 66 -13.86 15.16 6.79
N ASP A 67 -14.07 16.25 6.09
CA ASP A 67 -13.05 16.89 5.26
C ASP A 67 -11.81 17.28 6.10
N ALA A 68 -12.02 18.00 7.22
CA ALA A 68 -10.94 18.42 8.10
C ALA A 68 -10.19 17.23 8.70
N TYR A 69 -10.93 16.21 9.15
CA TYR A 69 -10.35 15.01 9.69
C TYR A 69 -9.53 14.24 8.63
N GLN A 70 -10.09 14.00 7.43
CA GLN A 70 -9.41 13.26 6.38
C GLN A 70 -8.19 14.00 5.85
N PHE A 71 -8.27 15.32 5.72
CA PHE A 71 -7.13 16.16 5.34
C PHE A 71 -5.97 15.96 6.31
N LEU A 72 -6.20 16.24 7.59
CA LEU A 72 -5.16 16.11 8.61
C LEU A 72 -4.67 14.68 8.79
N TYR A 73 -5.59 13.70 8.79
CA TYR A 73 -5.24 12.29 8.90
C TYR A 73 -4.32 11.86 7.77
N THR A 74 -4.53 12.37 6.55
CA THR A 74 -3.69 12.05 5.40
C THR A 74 -2.33 12.74 5.50
N VAL A 75 -2.30 14.03 5.86
CA VAL A 75 -1.05 14.79 5.98
C VAL A 75 -0.16 14.22 7.11
N ILE A 76 -0.73 13.98 8.28
CA ILE A 76 -0.03 13.40 9.44
C ILE A 76 0.28 11.91 9.21
N GLY A 77 -0.59 11.19 8.53
CA GLY A 77 -0.43 9.77 8.20
C GLY A 77 0.61 9.49 7.11
N TRP A 78 0.92 10.45 6.26
CA TRP A 78 1.87 10.28 5.18
C TRP A 78 3.27 9.84 5.65
N PRO A 79 3.95 10.54 6.60
CA PRO A 79 5.24 10.08 7.10
C PRO A 79 5.16 8.74 7.82
N LEU A 80 4.02 8.42 8.46
CA LEU A 80 3.81 7.11 9.09
C LEU A 80 3.74 5.98 8.08
N GLY A 81 3.05 6.18 6.95
CA GLY A 81 2.97 5.21 5.86
C GLY A 81 4.34 4.92 5.24
N VAL A 82 5.14 5.97 5.00
CA VAL A 82 6.53 5.84 4.54
C VAL A 82 7.37 5.05 5.55
N TRP A 83 7.30 5.43 6.81
CA TRP A 83 8.01 4.78 7.91
C TRP A 83 7.68 3.29 8.01
N ALA A 84 6.40 2.92 8.05
CA ALA A 84 5.94 1.54 8.17
C ALA A 84 6.42 0.66 7.01
N SER A 85 6.33 1.18 5.78
CA SER A 85 6.76 0.46 4.57
C SER A 85 8.26 0.20 4.57
N VAL A 86 9.06 1.22 4.91
CA VAL A 86 10.52 1.11 4.94
C VAL A 86 11.00 0.22 6.08
N LEU A 87 10.40 0.35 7.28
CA LEU A 87 10.73 -0.52 8.41
C LEU A 87 10.50 -1.98 8.07
N THR A 88 9.36 -2.32 7.51
CA THR A 88 9.04 -3.71 7.14
C THR A 88 10.08 -4.26 6.16
N ALA A 89 10.43 -3.48 5.14
CA ALA A 89 11.39 -3.91 4.13
C ALA A 89 12.83 -4.07 4.66
N VAL A 90 13.22 -3.29 5.70
CA VAL A 90 14.56 -3.32 6.27
C VAL A 90 14.66 -4.30 7.44
N LEU A 91 13.67 -4.30 8.36
CA LEU A 91 13.76 -5.10 9.58
C LEU A 91 13.51 -6.59 9.38
N VAL A 92 12.63 -6.97 8.45
CA VAL A 92 12.34 -8.40 8.22
C VAL A 92 13.58 -9.16 7.78
N PRO A 93 14.35 -8.74 6.75
CA PRO A 93 15.60 -9.41 6.38
C PRO A 93 16.68 -9.34 7.46
N LEU A 94 16.73 -8.23 8.23
CA LEU A 94 17.70 -8.08 9.33
C LEU A 94 17.43 -9.09 10.45
N ALA A 95 16.16 -9.26 10.83
CA ALA A 95 15.76 -10.20 11.87
C ALA A 95 16.13 -11.64 11.50
N VAL A 96 15.89 -12.03 10.23
CA VAL A 96 16.27 -13.37 9.72
C VAL A 96 17.78 -13.58 9.80
N ARG A 97 18.59 -12.58 9.44
CA ARG A 97 20.07 -12.67 9.53
C ARG A 97 20.61 -12.78 10.96
N LEU A 98 19.85 -12.27 11.93
CA LEU A 98 20.27 -12.22 13.35
C LEU A 98 19.59 -13.30 14.21
N GLN A 99 18.91 -14.28 13.60
CA GLN A 99 18.21 -15.34 14.34
C GLN A 99 19.12 -16.06 15.35
N ASP A 100 20.36 -16.33 14.97
CA ASP A 100 21.34 -17.02 15.83
C ASP A 100 22.05 -16.08 16.83
N ARG A 101 21.87 -14.76 16.70
CA ARG A 101 22.57 -13.74 17.51
C ARG A 101 21.59 -12.97 18.40
N GLN A 102 20.82 -13.67 19.21
CA GLN A 102 19.72 -13.13 20.03
C GLN A 102 20.12 -11.93 20.92
N ARG A 103 21.32 -11.94 21.52
CA ARG A 103 21.79 -10.82 22.36
C ARG A 103 21.99 -9.53 21.55
N GLN A 104 22.55 -9.64 20.34
CA GLN A 104 22.75 -8.49 19.45
C GLN A 104 21.40 -7.94 18.94
N LEU A 105 20.48 -8.85 18.61
CA LEU A 105 19.13 -8.49 18.19
C LEU A 105 18.37 -7.77 19.31
N ALA A 106 18.42 -8.27 20.54
CA ALA A 106 17.77 -7.66 21.70
C ALA A 106 18.29 -6.25 21.99
N ARG A 107 19.63 -6.07 21.90
CA ARG A 107 20.25 -4.74 22.07
C ARG A 107 19.80 -3.77 20.99
N PHE A 108 19.86 -4.19 19.73
CA PHE A 108 19.42 -3.36 18.60
C PHE A 108 17.93 -3.00 18.69
N ARG A 109 17.08 -3.96 19.12
CA ARG A 109 15.63 -3.71 19.37
C ARG A 109 15.42 -2.62 20.43
N ALA A 110 16.17 -2.66 21.54
CA ALA A 110 16.07 -1.68 22.61
C ALA A 110 16.55 -0.28 22.18
N GLU A 111 17.64 -0.21 21.41
CA GLU A 111 18.17 1.05 20.83
C GLU A 111 17.18 1.63 19.80
N LEU A 112 16.67 0.80 18.90
CA LEU A 112 15.71 1.24 17.88
C LEU A 112 14.39 1.72 18.52
N LEU A 113 13.91 1.03 19.57
CA LEU A 113 12.70 1.45 20.29
C LEU A 113 12.89 2.86 20.90
N GLY A 114 14.03 3.11 21.57
CA GLY A 114 14.32 4.42 22.16
C GLY A 114 14.41 5.55 21.13
N ILE A 115 15.07 5.28 19.99
CA ILE A 115 15.17 6.25 18.89
C ILE A 115 13.81 6.52 18.25
N VAL A 116 12.98 5.48 18.02
CA VAL A 116 11.66 5.64 17.45
C VAL A 116 10.72 6.42 18.37
N MET A 117 10.79 6.21 19.69
CA MET A 117 10.04 7.03 20.65
C MET A 117 10.44 8.50 20.56
N LEU A 118 11.75 8.79 20.59
CA LEU A 118 12.26 10.16 20.52
C LEU A 118 11.90 10.81 19.18
N ALA A 119 12.12 10.12 18.07
CA ALA A 119 11.82 10.60 16.73
C ALA A 119 10.30 10.84 16.54
N GLY A 120 9.45 9.94 17.05
CA GLY A 120 8.00 10.07 16.99
C GLY A 120 7.50 11.28 17.78
N CYS A 121 8.00 11.50 18.99
CA CYS A 121 7.67 12.67 19.79
C CYS A 121 8.20 13.96 19.15
N GLY A 122 9.45 13.95 18.67
CA GLY A 122 10.05 15.10 17.97
C GLY A 122 9.30 15.47 16.71
N LEU A 123 8.89 14.45 15.91
CA LEU A 123 8.09 14.67 14.71
C LEU A 123 6.67 15.21 15.05
N ALA A 124 6.08 14.76 16.17
CA ALA A 124 4.79 15.26 16.62
C ALA A 124 4.87 16.74 17.01
N VAL A 125 5.90 17.13 17.76
CA VAL A 125 6.14 18.55 18.12
C VAL A 125 6.39 19.38 16.87
N LEU A 126 7.23 18.89 15.95
CA LEU A 126 7.52 19.59 14.69
C LEU A 126 6.25 19.75 13.83
N ALA A 127 5.46 18.68 13.67
CA ALA A 127 4.22 18.71 12.90
C ALA A 127 3.20 19.66 13.54
N TRP A 128 3.10 19.65 14.88
CA TRP A 128 2.23 20.59 15.59
C TRP A 128 2.67 22.04 15.36
N LEU A 129 3.97 22.36 15.55
CA LEU A 129 4.49 23.71 15.33
C LEU A 129 4.27 24.18 13.89
N VAL A 130 4.61 23.36 12.91
CA VAL A 130 4.49 23.73 11.49
C VAL A 130 3.03 23.94 11.11
N LEU A 131 2.17 22.95 11.36
CA LEU A 131 0.76 23.02 10.95
C LEU A 131 -0.02 24.09 11.72
N HIS A 132 0.22 24.26 13.02
CA HIS A 132 -0.38 25.32 13.81
C HIS A 132 -0.06 26.71 13.24
N ASN A 133 1.21 26.98 12.91
CA ASN A 133 1.60 28.25 12.30
C ASN A 133 0.99 28.41 10.89
N VAL A 134 0.97 27.36 10.07
CA VAL A 134 0.36 27.38 8.73
C VAL A 134 -1.14 27.74 8.81
N PHE A 135 -1.87 27.19 9.78
CA PHE A 135 -3.28 27.54 9.99
C PHE A 135 -3.47 28.96 10.53
N ARG A 136 -2.70 29.34 11.54
CA ARG A 136 -2.78 30.71 12.13
C ARG A 136 -2.44 31.82 11.13
N LEU A 137 -1.49 31.59 10.25
CA LEU A 137 -1.06 32.56 9.24
C LEU A 137 -1.97 32.57 7.99
N GLY A 138 -3.00 31.71 7.96
CA GLY A 138 -3.88 31.56 6.80
C GLY A 138 -3.20 31.04 5.54
N GLN A 139 -2.02 30.43 5.68
CA GLN A 139 -1.22 29.91 4.56
C GLN A 139 -1.60 28.50 4.13
N SER A 140 -2.60 27.91 4.77
CA SER A 140 -3.05 26.54 4.49
C SER A 140 -3.73 26.37 3.12
N GLY A 141 -4.20 27.44 2.51
CA GLY A 141 -5.04 27.40 1.30
C GLY A 141 -6.42 26.77 1.52
N LEU A 142 -6.78 26.46 2.78
CA LEU A 142 -8.07 25.89 3.16
C LEU A 142 -9.13 26.97 3.34
N PRO A 143 -10.42 26.69 3.04
CA PRO A 143 -11.52 27.54 3.46
C PRO A 143 -11.49 27.80 4.97
N PRO A 144 -11.84 28.98 5.46
CA PRO A 144 -11.70 29.39 6.89
C PRO A 144 -12.36 28.42 7.87
N ARG A 145 -13.55 27.91 7.54
CA ARG A 145 -14.28 26.92 8.35
C ARG A 145 -13.52 25.59 8.44
N LEU A 146 -12.96 25.14 7.34
CA LEU A 146 -12.19 23.89 7.29
C LEU A 146 -10.87 24.04 8.06
N ALA A 147 -10.19 25.17 7.91
CA ALA A 147 -8.97 25.49 8.63
C ALA A 147 -9.18 25.50 10.15
N GLY A 148 -10.27 26.12 10.64
CA GLY A 148 -10.61 26.14 12.07
C GLY A 148 -10.90 24.74 12.64
N LEU A 149 -11.63 23.89 11.90
CA LEU A 149 -11.86 22.50 12.30
C LEU A 149 -10.57 21.69 12.30
N ALA A 150 -9.70 21.89 11.31
CA ALA A 150 -8.41 21.25 11.23
C ALA A 150 -7.50 21.68 12.40
N GLU A 151 -7.45 22.98 12.71
CA GLU A 151 -6.69 23.48 13.86
C GLU A 151 -7.18 22.89 15.19
N ALA A 152 -8.49 22.78 15.39
CA ALA A 152 -9.09 22.16 16.57
C ALA A 152 -8.77 20.64 16.69
N ALA A 153 -8.63 19.94 15.56
CA ALA A 153 -8.31 18.50 15.51
C ALA A 153 -6.80 18.21 15.65
N LEU A 154 -5.96 19.19 15.36
CA LEU A 154 -4.51 19.04 15.27
C LEU A 154 -3.87 18.47 16.55
N PRO A 155 -4.16 18.97 17.78
CA PRO A 155 -3.52 18.47 19.01
C PRO A 155 -3.76 16.99 19.26
N GLY A 156 -4.94 16.47 18.89
CA GLY A 156 -5.24 15.05 19.00
C GLY A 156 -4.53 14.24 17.92
N LEU A 157 -4.62 14.66 16.65
CA LEU A 157 -4.10 13.87 15.54
C LEU A 157 -2.57 13.79 15.49
N VAL A 158 -1.83 14.81 15.99
CA VAL A 158 -0.36 14.71 16.06
C VAL A 158 0.13 13.59 16.98
N LEU A 159 -0.68 13.14 17.95
CA LEU A 159 -0.37 11.99 18.81
C LEU A 159 -0.28 10.68 18.02
N LEU A 160 -0.84 10.65 16.80
CA LEU A 160 -0.70 9.49 15.92
C LEU A 160 0.76 9.27 15.48
N LEU A 161 1.59 10.31 15.47
CA LEU A 161 2.99 10.18 15.04
C LEU A 161 3.78 9.25 15.96
N PRO A 162 3.91 9.49 17.28
CA PRO A 162 4.59 8.55 18.15
C PRO A 162 3.87 7.21 18.24
N LEU A 163 2.53 7.18 18.34
CA LEU A 163 1.76 5.95 18.40
C LEU A 163 1.93 5.11 17.13
N GLY A 164 1.81 5.71 15.95
CA GLY A 164 1.92 5.03 14.66
C GLY A 164 3.33 4.56 14.37
N MET A 165 4.37 5.35 14.72
CA MET A 165 5.76 4.91 14.56
C MET A 165 6.08 3.70 15.43
N LEU A 166 5.61 3.67 16.67
CA LEU A 166 5.77 2.52 17.58
C LEU A 166 4.95 1.32 17.12
N THR A 167 3.72 1.54 16.68
CA THR A 167 2.86 0.49 16.10
C THR A 167 3.51 -0.16 14.89
N ALA A 168 4.04 0.64 13.95
CA ALA A 168 4.75 0.15 12.78
C ALA A 168 5.99 -0.67 13.16
N LEU A 169 6.74 -0.24 14.18
CA LEU A 169 7.90 -0.97 14.68
C LEU A 169 7.50 -2.33 15.26
N GLN A 170 6.45 -2.39 16.09
CA GLN A 170 5.97 -3.64 16.69
C GLN A 170 5.42 -4.58 15.62
N SER A 171 4.64 -4.06 14.66
CA SER A 171 4.11 -4.84 13.54
C SER A 171 5.23 -5.44 12.69
N ALA A 172 6.30 -4.68 12.40
CA ALA A 172 7.46 -5.17 11.66
C ALA A 172 8.19 -6.31 12.40
N TRP A 173 8.34 -6.22 13.72
CA TRP A 173 8.93 -7.31 14.52
C TRP A 173 8.03 -8.55 14.58
N MET A 174 6.71 -8.38 14.69
CA MET A 174 5.77 -9.51 14.64
C MET A 174 5.81 -10.22 13.29
N LEU A 175 5.86 -9.44 12.20
CA LEU A 175 5.97 -10.00 10.86
C LEU A 175 7.29 -10.74 10.66
N ALA A 176 8.41 -10.19 11.16
CA ALA A 176 9.71 -10.83 11.14
C ALA A 176 9.75 -12.16 11.94
N ALA A 177 8.92 -12.28 12.99
CA ALA A 177 8.73 -13.50 13.76
C ALA A 177 7.73 -14.49 13.12
N GLY A 178 7.23 -14.21 11.90
CA GLY A 178 6.25 -15.06 11.21
C GLY A 178 4.85 -15.03 11.82
N ARG A 179 4.55 -14.05 12.67
CA ARG A 179 3.25 -13.93 13.34
C ARG A 179 2.35 -12.98 12.56
N HIS A 180 1.31 -13.53 11.95
CA HIS A 180 0.36 -12.77 11.13
C HIS A 180 -0.82 -12.16 11.92
N LEU A 181 -0.83 -12.30 13.25
CA LEU A 181 -1.88 -11.76 14.13
C LEU A 181 -1.95 -10.23 14.05
N ASN A 182 -0.84 -9.54 13.74
CA ASN A 182 -0.83 -8.09 13.53
C ASN A 182 -1.87 -7.65 12.51
N THR A 183 -2.08 -8.41 11.42
CA THR A 183 -3.07 -8.07 10.38
C THR A 183 -4.51 -8.05 10.92
N LEU A 184 -4.83 -8.87 11.91
CA LEU A 184 -6.13 -8.84 12.58
C LEU A 184 -6.21 -7.67 13.57
N LEU A 185 -5.13 -7.40 14.31
CA LEU A 185 -5.06 -6.29 15.26
C LEU A 185 -5.18 -4.92 14.59
N ASP A 186 -4.83 -4.80 13.30
CA ASP A 186 -5.04 -3.59 12.49
C ASP A 186 -6.52 -3.16 12.40
N CYS A 187 -7.47 -4.04 12.75
CA CYS A 187 -8.89 -3.70 12.84
C CYS A 187 -9.24 -2.84 14.06
N ILE A 188 -8.42 -2.84 15.11
CA ILE A 188 -8.73 -2.16 16.39
C ILE A 188 -8.94 -0.65 16.23
N PRO A 189 -8.06 0.12 15.57
CA PRO A 189 -8.28 1.54 15.36
C PRO A 189 -9.58 1.82 14.60
N THR A 190 -9.86 0.99 13.61
CA THR A 190 -11.05 1.13 12.76
C THR A 190 -12.34 0.90 13.55
N LEU A 191 -12.37 -0.13 14.39
CA LEU A 191 -13.50 -0.42 15.28
C LEU A 191 -13.68 0.69 16.33
N SER A 192 -12.60 1.18 16.90
CA SER A 192 -12.64 2.25 17.90
C SER A 192 -13.23 3.55 17.34
N ILE A 193 -12.85 3.92 16.11
CA ILE A 193 -13.43 5.08 15.41
C ILE A 193 -14.94 4.85 15.22
N ALA A 194 -15.34 3.70 14.67
CA ALA A 194 -16.75 3.39 14.45
C ALA A 194 -17.55 3.44 15.76
N ALA A 195 -17.03 2.85 16.82
CA ALA A 195 -17.67 2.82 18.14
C ALA A 195 -17.84 4.23 18.73
N LEU A 196 -16.79 5.06 18.72
CA LEU A 196 -16.90 6.43 19.27
C LEU A 196 -17.82 7.32 18.43
N VAL A 197 -17.75 7.21 17.10
CA VAL A 197 -18.64 7.95 16.19
C VAL A 197 -20.11 7.61 16.48
N MET A 198 -20.43 6.35 16.73
CA MET A 198 -21.80 5.93 17.02
C MET A 198 -22.22 6.23 18.48
N ALA A 199 -21.30 6.16 19.44
CA ALA A 199 -21.60 6.34 20.86
C ALA A 199 -21.72 7.81 21.27
N LEU A 200 -21.09 8.76 20.56
CA LEU A 200 -21.06 10.19 20.92
C LEU A 200 -21.89 11.03 19.96
N PRO A 201 -23.22 11.09 20.12
CA PRO A 201 -24.12 11.83 19.26
C PRO A 201 -23.91 13.31 19.35
N GLY A 202 -23.25 14.08 18.92
CA GLY A 202 -22.96 15.53 19.11
C GLY A 202 -21.48 15.81 19.23
N GLY A 203 -20.63 14.76 19.09
CA GLY A 203 -19.20 14.88 19.30
C GLY A 203 -18.41 15.68 18.26
N GLY A 204 -19.07 16.20 17.22
CA GLY A 204 -18.38 16.95 16.16
C GLY A 204 -17.17 16.19 15.61
N ILE A 205 -16.10 16.92 15.26
CA ILE A 205 -14.83 16.32 14.81
C ILE A 205 -14.13 15.51 15.93
N GLY A 206 -14.45 15.80 17.21
CA GLY A 206 -13.80 15.17 18.37
C GLY A 206 -13.99 13.65 18.41
N ALA A 207 -15.17 13.13 18.01
CA ALA A 207 -15.41 11.68 17.98
C ALA A 207 -14.50 10.98 16.98
N LEU A 208 -14.22 11.56 15.82
CA LEU A 208 -13.28 11.05 14.82
C LEU A 208 -11.84 11.08 15.35
N VAL A 209 -11.43 12.20 15.93
CA VAL A 209 -10.06 12.41 16.43
C VAL A 209 -9.76 11.44 17.57
N TRP A 210 -10.57 11.48 18.62
CA TRP A 210 -10.31 10.65 19.81
C TRP A 210 -10.59 9.16 19.59
N GLY A 211 -11.51 8.83 18.65
CA GLY A 211 -11.68 7.45 18.20
C GLY A 211 -10.42 6.90 17.54
N THR A 212 -9.76 7.75 16.75
CA THR A 212 -8.50 7.37 16.08
C THR A 212 -7.34 7.25 17.08
N VAL A 213 -7.20 8.20 17.99
CA VAL A 213 -6.13 8.20 19.00
C VAL A 213 -6.29 7.02 19.98
N ALA A 214 -7.50 6.83 20.54
CA ALA A 214 -7.78 5.73 21.44
C ALA A 214 -7.59 4.37 20.75
N GLY A 215 -8.08 4.24 19.51
CA GLY A 215 -7.90 3.03 18.72
C GLY A 215 -6.44 2.73 18.41
N SER A 216 -5.64 3.74 18.08
CA SER A 216 -4.21 3.58 17.84
C SER A 216 -3.45 3.20 19.12
N ALA A 217 -3.83 3.77 20.27
CA ALA A 217 -3.26 3.42 21.55
C ALA A 217 -3.62 1.97 21.95
N LEU A 218 -4.89 1.57 21.80
CA LEU A 218 -5.34 0.19 22.03
C LEU A 218 -4.63 -0.81 21.11
N HIS A 219 -4.43 -0.45 19.84
CA HIS A 219 -3.69 -1.26 18.88
C HIS A 219 -2.25 -1.46 19.31
N LEU A 220 -1.54 -0.37 19.69
CA LEU A 220 -0.19 -0.46 20.22
C LEU A 220 -0.10 -1.34 21.46
N LEU A 221 -1.01 -1.15 22.42
CA LEU A 221 -1.07 -1.98 23.63
C LEU A 221 -1.31 -3.45 23.30
N SER A 222 -2.19 -3.76 22.36
CA SER A 222 -2.47 -5.13 21.91
C SER A 222 -1.24 -5.76 21.26
N LEU A 223 -0.50 -5.01 20.42
CA LEU A 223 0.76 -5.47 19.85
C LEU A 223 1.84 -5.70 20.90
N MET A 224 1.90 -4.89 21.94
CA MET A 224 2.86 -5.07 23.05
C MET A 224 2.49 -6.24 23.97
N ALA A 225 1.22 -6.58 24.08
CA ALA A 225 0.72 -7.71 24.88
C ALA A 225 0.85 -9.06 24.15
N ALA A 226 0.81 -9.06 22.82
CA ALA A 226 0.80 -10.27 21.99
C ALA A 226 2.12 -11.09 21.99
N PRO A 227 3.33 -10.52 22.17
CA PRO A 227 4.57 -11.29 22.20
C PRO A 227 4.65 -12.18 23.45
N GLY A 228 5.11 -13.44 23.26
CA GLY A 228 5.42 -14.32 24.38
C GLY A 228 6.58 -13.78 25.26
N ARG A 229 6.74 -14.34 26.48
CA ARG A 229 7.77 -13.89 27.45
C ARG A 229 9.20 -13.84 26.88
N ARG A 230 9.55 -14.68 25.88
CA ARG A 230 10.86 -14.72 25.23
C ARG A 230 11.10 -13.59 24.23
N ASP A 231 10.06 -13.00 23.69
CA ASP A 231 10.12 -11.94 22.67
C ASP A 231 9.90 -10.54 23.26
N ARG A 232 9.78 -10.42 24.58
CA ARG A 232 9.60 -9.13 25.24
C ARG A 232 10.81 -8.26 24.98
N GLN A 233 10.55 -7.07 24.48
CA GLN A 233 11.58 -6.06 24.27
C GLN A 233 12.12 -5.60 25.62
N GLY A 234 13.44 -5.41 25.68
CA GLY A 234 14.07 -4.75 26.82
C GLY A 234 13.63 -3.29 26.95
N ALA A 235 13.98 -2.64 28.05
CA ALA A 235 13.74 -1.22 28.24
C ALA A 235 14.34 -0.41 27.09
N PRO A 236 13.68 0.69 26.64
CA PRO A 236 14.19 1.55 25.58
C PRO A 236 15.56 2.12 25.95
N ARG A 237 16.48 2.12 25.02
CA ARG A 237 17.83 2.67 25.20
C ARG A 237 18.13 3.72 24.15
N LEU A 238 18.66 4.84 24.57
CA LEU A 238 19.15 5.86 23.65
C LEU A 238 20.61 5.55 23.35
N GLY A 239 20.90 5.13 22.12
CA GLY A 239 22.24 4.80 21.66
C GLY A 239 22.26 4.28 20.23
N LEU A 240 23.42 4.39 19.56
CA LEU A 240 23.70 3.92 18.20
C LEU A 240 24.89 2.96 18.21
N SER A 241 25.06 2.23 19.30
CA SER A 241 26.27 1.41 19.54
C SER A 241 26.21 0.03 18.88
N SER A 242 25.05 -0.40 18.41
CA SER A 242 24.89 -1.68 17.71
C SER A 242 25.47 -1.60 16.29
N PRO A 243 26.27 -2.59 15.84
CA PRO A 243 26.85 -2.59 14.48
C PRO A 243 25.80 -2.67 13.37
N GLN A 244 24.58 -3.05 13.70
CA GLN A 244 23.43 -3.16 12.77
C GLN A 244 22.98 -1.81 12.22
N TRP A 245 23.27 -0.70 12.90
CA TRP A 245 22.89 0.63 12.46
C TRP A 245 23.44 0.99 11.08
N ARG A 246 24.69 0.61 10.75
CA ARG A 246 25.26 0.86 9.43
C ARG A 246 24.43 0.21 8.32
N TRP A 247 24.06 -1.03 8.52
CA TRP A 247 23.23 -1.77 7.56
C TRP A 247 21.81 -1.21 7.48
N PHE A 248 21.22 -0.85 8.62
CA PHE A 248 19.90 -0.23 8.69
C PHE A 248 19.84 1.06 7.87
N TRP A 249 20.77 1.99 8.07
CA TRP A 249 20.76 3.26 7.35
C TRP A 249 21.04 3.13 5.86
N GLN A 250 21.88 2.18 5.45
CA GLN A 250 22.11 1.90 4.02
C GLN A 250 20.84 1.44 3.29
N GLY A 251 20.05 0.57 3.91
CA GLY A 251 18.77 0.14 3.36
C GLY A 251 17.69 1.22 3.43
N PHE A 252 17.62 1.92 4.56
CA PHE A 252 16.60 2.91 4.87
C PHE A 252 16.61 4.11 3.91
N GLY A 253 17.77 4.72 3.67
CA GLY A 253 17.87 5.97 2.90
C GLY A 253 17.36 5.86 1.46
N ILE A 254 17.73 4.78 0.76
CA ILE A 254 17.31 4.57 -0.64
C ILE A 254 15.80 4.29 -0.72
N MET A 255 15.25 3.54 0.24
CA MET A 255 13.85 3.14 0.22
C MET A 255 12.91 4.28 0.60
N VAL A 256 13.31 5.17 1.52
CA VAL A 256 12.50 6.33 1.94
C VAL A 256 12.16 7.22 0.76
N GLY A 257 13.15 7.58 -0.06
CA GLY A 257 12.94 8.50 -1.19
C GLY A 257 11.88 7.97 -2.18
N GLY A 258 12.00 6.71 -2.60
CA GLY A 258 11.04 6.09 -3.51
C GLY A 258 9.63 5.97 -2.90
N GLN A 259 9.55 5.51 -1.65
CA GLN A 259 8.26 5.35 -0.97
C GLN A 259 7.58 6.69 -0.67
N ALA A 260 8.35 7.70 -0.27
CA ALA A 260 7.84 9.05 -0.03
C ALA A 260 7.23 9.66 -1.30
N LEU A 261 7.92 9.55 -2.45
CA LEU A 261 7.41 10.05 -3.73
C LEU A 261 6.13 9.32 -4.17
N MET A 262 6.10 7.99 -4.03
CA MET A 262 4.91 7.22 -4.41
C MET A 262 3.68 7.58 -3.56
N SER A 263 3.86 7.77 -2.27
CA SER A 263 2.76 8.09 -1.35
C SER A 263 2.40 9.58 -1.32
N LEU A 264 3.28 10.47 -1.80
CA LEU A 264 3.03 11.91 -1.84
C LEU A 264 1.84 12.28 -2.74
N THR A 265 1.56 11.48 -3.77
CA THR A 265 0.42 11.69 -4.68
C THR A 265 -0.92 11.79 -3.93
N VAL A 266 -1.09 11.04 -2.84
CA VAL A 266 -2.31 11.10 -2.02
C VAL A 266 -2.41 12.41 -1.27
N VAL A 267 -1.29 12.95 -0.76
CA VAL A 267 -1.26 14.24 -0.07
C VAL A 267 -1.55 15.38 -1.05
N ILE A 268 -0.98 15.31 -2.26
CA ILE A 268 -1.26 16.27 -3.33
C ILE A 268 -2.76 16.34 -3.61
N ASP A 269 -3.44 15.20 -3.69
CA ASP A 269 -4.89 15.14 -3.92
C ASP A 269 -5.68 15.84 -2.83
N GLN A 270 -5.28 15.71 -1.56
CA GLN A 270 -5.96 16.38 -0.45
C GLN A 270 -5.88 17.89 -0.56
N PHE A 271 -4.72 18.45 -0.94
CA PHE A 271 -4.57 19.89 -1.13
C PHE A 271 -5.43 20.41 -2.29
N TYR A 272 -5.47 19.70 -3.42
CA TYR A 272 -6.34 20.08 -4.53
C TYR A 272 -7.83 19.97 -4.16
N ALA A 273 -8.22 18.88 -3.50
CA ALA A 273 -9.61 18.69 -3.07
C ALA A 273 -10.05 19.74 -2.05
N ALA A 274 -9.16 20.11 -1.12
CA ALA A 274 -9.45 21.14 -0.11
C ALA A 274 -9.82 22.49 -0.71
N GLY A 275 -9.22 22.86 -1.84
CA GLY A 275 -9.54 24.10 -2.58
C GLY A 275 -10.88 24.09 -3.34
N LEU A 276 -11.53 22.93 -3.46
CA LEU A 276 -12.78 22.78 -4.25
C LEU A 276 -14.06 22.96 -3.44
N GLY A 277 -13.95 23.22 -2.13
CA GLY A 277 -15.08 23.46 -1.25
C GLY A 277 -15.43 22.29 -0.33
N THR A 278 -16.46 22.51 0.49
CA THR A 278 -16.89 21.54 1.51
C THR A 278 -17.43 20.26 0.86
N GLY A 279 -17.05 19.11 1.40
CA GLY A 279 -17.44 17.79 0.94
C GLY A 279 -16.52 17.21 -0.14
N ALA A 280 -15.64 18.00 -0.74
CA ALA A 280 -14.78 17.54 -1.84
C ALA A 280 -13.79 16.44 -1.39
N ILE A 281 -13.17 16.60 -0.23
CA ILE A 281 -12.26 15.61 0.36
C ILE A 281 -13.01 14.35 0.73
N ALA A 282 -14.19 14.49 1.35
CA ALA A 282 -15.03 13.36 1.74
C ALA A 282 -15.51 12.56 0.52
N MET A 283 -16.00 13.24 -0.54
CA MET A 283 -16.39 12.60 -1.80
C MET A 283 -15.26 11.76 -2.39
N LEU A 284 -14.07 12.36 -2.49
CA LEU A 284 -12.88 11.68 -2.98
C LEU A 284 -12.49 10.49 -2.07
N GLY A 285 -12.58 10.69 -0.76
CA GLY A 285 -12.30 9.67 0.24
C GLY A 285 -13.22 8.45 0.12
N TYR A 286 -14.53 8.63 0.07
CA TYR A 286 -15.50 7.55 -0.08
C TYR A 286 -15.35 6.81 -1.43
N ALA A 287 -15.17 7.54 -2.53
CA ALA A 287 -14.90 6.94 -3.82
C ALA A 287 -13.62 6.10 -3.82
N ASN A 288 -12.52 6.62 -3.25
CA ASN A 288 -11.23 5.92 -3.16
C ASN A 288 -11.31 4.68 -2.26
N ARG A 289 -12.18 4.64 -1.24
CA ARG A 289 -12.38 3.43 -0.43
C ARG A 289 -12.97 2.30 -1.25
N ILE A 290 -13.98 2.57 -2.08
CA ILE A 290 -14.56 1.57 -2.98
C ILE A 290 -13.51 1.12 -4.01
N LEU A 291 -12.80 2.06 -4.64
CA LEU A 291 -11.71 1.75 -5.57
C LEU A 291 -10.64 0.86 -4.91
N SER A 292 -10.23 1.16 -3.68
CA SER A 292 -9.22 0.39 -2.95
C SER A 292 -9.65 -1.06 -2.65
N LEU A 293 -10.95 -1.32 -2.51
CA LEU A 293 -11.47 -2.68 -2.37
C LEU A 293 -11.32 -3.44 -3.70
N ILE A 294 -11.70 -2.83 -4.81
CA ILE A 294 -11.60 -3.44 -6.15
C ILE A 294 -10.13 -3.73 -6.49
N LEU A 295 -9.27 -2.72 -6.34
CA LEU A 295 -7.85 -2.83 -6.64
C LEU A 295 -7.14 -3.82 -5.70
N GLY A 296 -7.52 -3.86 -4.42
CA GLY A 296 -6.94 -4.77 -3.43
C GLY A 296 -7.26 -6.24 -3.70
N LEU A 297 -8.49 -6.56 -4.12
CA LEU A 297 -8.88 -7.92 -4.52
C LEU A 297 -8.07 -8.39 -5.74
N ALA A 298 -7.92 -7.51 -6.73
CA ALA A 298 -7.12 -7.80 -7.91
C ALA A 298 -5.64 -8.00 -7.56
N ALA A 299 -5.09 -7.17 -6.68
CA ALA A 299 -3.69 -7.29 -6.23
C ALA A 299 -3.39 -8.67 -5.64
N ILE A 300 -4.29 -9.19 -4.81
CA ILE A 300 -4.16 -10.53 -4.23
C ILE A 300 -4.19 -11.61 -5.31
N ALA A 301 -5.12 -11.52 -6.27
CA ALA A 301 -5.26 -12.49 -7.35
C ALA A 301 -4.03 -12.51 -8.27
N VAL A 302 -3.57 -11.32 -8.70
CA VAL A 302 -2.42 -11.18 -9.60
C VAL A 302 -1.11 -11.61 -8.93
N SER A 303 -0.86 -11.19 -7.69
CA SER A 303 0.36 -11.57 -6.96
C SER A 303 0.48 -13.10 -6.83
N ARG A 304 -0.62 -13.80 -6.58
CA ARG A 304 -0.63 -15.27 -6.49
C ARG A 304 -0.39 -15.97 -7.82
N ALA A 305 -0.88 -15.40 -8.91
CA ALA A 305 -0.70 -15.96 -10.25
C ALA A 305 0.72 -15.73 -10.80
N THR A 306 1.33 -14.59 -10.49
CA THR A 306 2.62 -14.17 -11.08
C THR A 306 3.85 -14.62 -10.29
N LEU A 307 3.74 -14.72 -8.96
CA LEU A 307 4.86 -15.08 -8.08
C LEU A 307 5.56 -16.41 -8.44
N PRO A 308 4.85 -17.53 -8.66
CA PRO A 308 5.50 -18.78 -9.00
C PRO A 308 6.17 -18.76 -10.38
N ILE A 309 5.60 -18.01 -11.34
CA ILE A 309 6.12 -17.90 -12.70
C ILE A 309 7.47 -17.16 -12.71
N PHE A 310 7.58 -16.07 -11.92
CA PHE A 310 8.81 -15.29 -11.86
C PHE A 310 9.85 -15.84 -10.89
N ALA A 311 9.46 -16.65 -9.89
CA ALA A 311 10.39 -17.29 -8.95
C ALA A 311 11.21 -18.41 -9.60
N GLN A 312 10.65 -19.17 -10.53
CA GLN A 312 11.32 -20.29 -11.21
C GLN A 312 12.48 -19.84 -12.12
N VAL A 313 12.54 -18.58 -12.47
CA VAL A 313 13.50 -18.03 -13.44
C VAL A 313 14.92 -17.87 -12.90
N HIS A 314 15.09 -17.80 -11.58
CA HIS A 314 16.38 -17.52 -10.95
C HIS A 314 17.23 -18.79 -10.65
N ALA A 315 16.73 -19.99 -10.97
CA ALA A 315 17.35 -21.25 -10.58
C ALA A 315 18.35 -21.84 -11.61
N GLN A 316 18.58 -21.19 -12.77
CA GLN A 316 19.40 -21.78 -13.86
C GLN A 316 20.69 -20.99 -14.13
N GLU A 317 21.82 -21.71 -14.27
CA GLU A 317 23.18 -21.16 -14.27
C GLU A 317 23.81 -20.88 -15.67
N HIS A 318 23.25 -21.38 -16.78
CA HIS A 318 23.88 -21.31 -18.11
C HIS A 318 23.48 -20.06 -18.91
N GLU A 319 24.43 -19.38 -19.53
CA GLU A 319 24.28 -18.06 -20.18
C GLU A 319 23.37 -18.09 -21.43
N GLN A 320 23.43 -19.12 -22.26
CA GLN A 320 22.55 -19.30 -23.43
C GLN A 320 21.10 -19.60 -23.03
N GLU A 321 20.88 -20.29 -21.92
CA GLU A 321 19.56 -20.52 -21.35
C GLU A 321 18.97 -19.24 -20.78
N ARG A 322 19.82 -18.36 -20.20
CA ARG A 322 19.40 -17.04 -19.68
C ARG A 322 18.79 -16.15 -20.77
N GLU A 323 19.30 -16.18 -21.99
CA GLU A 323 18.79 -15.32 -23.07
C GLU A 323 17.46 -15.84 -23.65
N ARG A 324 17.36 -17.15 -23.87
CA ARG A 324 16.08 -17.82 -24.22
C ARG A 324 15.02 -17.60 -23.15
N GLN A 325 15.42 -17.66 -21.91
CA GLN A 325 14.54 -17.46 -20.76
C GLN A 325 14.08 -16.01 -20.63
N ARG A 326 14.95 -15.02 -20.88
CA ARG A 326 14.57 -13.59 -20.96
C ARG A 326 13.53 -13.33 -22.06
N MET A 327 13.69 -13.97 -23.24
CA MET A 327 12.69 -13.86 -24.31
C MET A 327 11.35 -14.48 -23.93
N ARG A 328 11.37 -15.66 -23.31
CA ARG A 328 10.15 -16.31 -22.79
C ARG A 328 9.44 -15.44 -21.74
N LEU A 329 10.18 -14.86 -20.80
CA LEU A 329 9.61 -13.98 -19.77
C LEU A 329 8.99 -12.72 -20.35
N ARG A 330 9.60 -12.12 -21.37
CA ARG A 330 9.02 -11.00 -22.09
C ARG A 330 7.72 -11.38 -22.79
N ALA A 331 7.68 -12.54 -23.43
CA ALA A 331 6.47 -13.04 -24.08
C ALA A 331 5.36 -13.27 -23.05
N VAL A 332 5.69 -13.90 -21.93
CA VAL A 332 4.76 -14.11 -20.80
C VAL A 332 4.30 -12.78 -20.23
N ALA A 333 5.22 -11.84 -19.97
CA ALA A 333 4.88 -10.51 -19.46
C ALA A 333 3.95 -9.74 -20.41
N ARG A 334 4.21 -9.78 -21.73
CA ARG A 334 3.33 -9.17 -22.76
C ARG A 334 1.92 -9.77 -22.73
N LEU A 335 1.83 -11.08 -22.77
CA LEU A 335 0.55 -11.79 -22.78
C LEU A 335 -0.27 -11.47 -21.53
N TRP A 336 0.34 -11.61 -20.34
CA TRP A 336 -0.36 -11.36 -19.07
C TRP A 336 -0.69 -9.89 -18.86
N THR A 337 0.15 -8.96 -19.31
CA THR A 337 -0.19 -7.52 -19.29
C THR A 337 -1.43 -7.25 -20.15
N GLY A 338 -1.52 -7.85 -21.35
CA GLY A 338 -2.70 -7.73 -22.21
C GLY A 338 -3.96 -8.35 -21.60
N ILE A 339 -3.84 -9.57 -21.05
CA ILE A 339 -4.96 -10.27 -20.40
C ILE A 339 -5.47 -9.45 -19.19
N LEU A 340 -4.57 -8.98 -18.33
CA LEU A 340 -4.95 -8.22 -17.15
C LEU A 340 -5.48 -6.83 -17.50
N PHE A 341 -4.99 -6.21 -18.57
CA PHE A 341 -5.58 -4.99 -19.08
C PHE A 341 -7.02 -5.22 -19.54
N ALA A 342 -7.28 -6.27 -20.32
CA ALA A 342 -8.63 -6.62 -20.77
C ALA A 342 -9.57 -6.97 -19.61
N LEU A 343 -9.10 -7.76 -18.63
CA LEU A 343 -9.85 -8.02 -17.40
C LEU A 343 -10.12 -6.75 -16.61
N GLY A 344 -9.16 -5.83 -16.57
CA GLY A 344 -9.31 -4.50 -15.96
C GLY A 344 -10.37 -3.66 -16.66
N VAL A 345 -10.45 -3.71 -18.00
CA VAL A 345 -11.52 -3.03 -18.76
C VAL A 345 -12.89 -3.64 -18.41
N LEU A 346 -12.98 -4.96 -18.34
CA LEU A 346 -14.23 -5.63 -17.95
C LEU A 346 -14.66 -5.26 -16.53
N ALA A 347 -13.71 -5.27 -15.59
CA ALA A 347 -13.94 -4.85 -14.20
C ALA A 347 -14.35 -3.37 -14.11
N MET A 348 -13.71 -2.50 -14.91
CA MET A 348 -14.07 -1.09 -15.02
C MET A 348 -15.52 -0.92 -15.51
N LEU A 349 -15.92 -1.58 -16.58
CA LEU A 349 -17.27 -1.48 -17.15
C LEU A 349 -18.33 -2.01 -16.18
N ALA A 350 -18.09 -3.16 -15.56
CA ALA A 350 -18.96 -3.71 -14.53
C ALA A 350 -19.11 -2.77 -13.32
N SER A 351 -17.98 -2.23 -12.84
CA SER A 351 -17.99 -1.27 -11.73
C SER A 351 -18.63 0.06 -12.08
N TYR A 352 -18.49 0.53 -13.33
CA TYR A 352 -19.14 1.75 -13.83
C TYR A 352 -20.66 1.63 -13.80
N ALA A 353 -21.18 0.51 -14.26
CA ALA A 353 -22.63 0.24 -14.21
C ALA A 353 -23.13 0.09 -12.76
N ALA A 354 -22.35 -0.59 -11.91
CA ALA A 354 -22.69 -0.84 -10.51
C ALA A 354 -22.47 0.36 -9.57
N ALA A 355 -21.71 1.39 -9.98
CA ALA A 355 -21.24 2.46 -9.09
C ALA A 355 -22.37 3.11 -8.26
N PRO A 356 -23.52 3.56 -8.80
CA PRO A 356 -24.56 4.19 -7.98
C PRO A 356 -25.16 3.22 -6.96
N TRP A 357 -25.34 1.95 -7.33
CA TRP A 357 -25.88 0.92 -6.45
C TRP A 357 -24.94 0.58 -5.30
N VAL A 358 -23.65 0.48 -5.59
CA VAL A 358 -22.64 0.20 -4.58
C VAL A 358 -22.52 1.36 -3.60
N VAL A 359 -22.47 2.61 -4.08
CA VAL A 359 -22.43 3.80 -3.22
C VAL A 359 -23.68 3.88 -2.35
N ARG A 360 -24.87 3.70 -2.94
CA ARG A 360 -26.14 3.67 -2.25
C ARG A 360 -26.17 2.61 -1.15
N LEU A 361 -25.80 1.39 -1.48
CA LEU A 361 -25.79 0.25 -0.54
C LEU A 361 -24.84 0.50 0.65
N LEU A 362 -23.70 1.11 0.39
CA LEU A 362 -22.68 1.31 1.43
C LEU A 362 -22.95 2.55 2.29
N TYR A 363 -23.38 3.66 1.68
CA TYR A 363 -23.31 4.96 2.35
C TYR A 363 -24.66 5.67 2.51
N GLU A 364 -25.68 5.44 1.65
CA GLU A 364 -26.95 6.18 1.68
C GLU A 364 -27.77 5.84 2.93
N ARG A 365 -27.37 6.49 4.05
CA ARG A 365 -28.01 6.35 5.37
C ARG A 365 -27.72 7.58 6.24
N GLY A 366 -28.68 7.95 7.09
CA GLY A 366 -28.53 9.05 8.04
C GLY A 366 -28.29 10.39 7.35
N GLN A 367 -27.14 11.01 7.58
CA GLN A 367 -26.79 12.30 6.99
C GLN A 367 -26.31 12.21 5.53
N PHE A 368 -26.00 11.01 5.05
CA PHE A 368 -25.58 10.78 3.67
C PHE A 368 -26.82 10.52 2.78
N GLY A 369 -27.21 11.54 2.02
CA GLY A 369 -28.44 11.52 1.21
C GLY A 369 -28.24 11.02 -0.22
N ALA A 370 -29.34 11.02 -0.98
CA ALA A 370 -29.33 10.61 -2.39
C ALA A 370 -28.49 11.53 -3.29
N ALA A 371 -28.44 12.83 -2.97
CA ALA A 371 -27.57 13.78 -3.67
C ALA A 371 -26.09 13.46 -3.47
N ASP A 372 -25.69 13.08 -2.25
CA ASP A 372 -24.34 12.65 -1.93
C ASP A 372 -23.98 11.35 -2.64
N THR A 373 -24.94 10.42 -2.74
CA THR A 373 -24.80 9.17 -3.49
C THR A 373 -24.45 9.45 -4.95
N LEU A 374 -25.18 10.36 -5.60
CA LEU A 374 -24.89 10.72 -7.00
C LEU A 374 -23.53 11.37 -7.17
N ALA A 375 -23.19 12.31 -6.27
CA ALA A 375 -21.90 13.00 -6.29
C ALA A 375 -20.73 12.03 -6.13
N VAL A 376 -20.77 11.15 -5.12
CA VAL A 376 -19.71 10.16 -4.87
C VAL A 376 -19.66 9.11 -5.99
N ALA A 377 -20.81 8.66 -6.51
CA ALA A 377 -20.85 7.73 -7.64
C ALA A 377 -20.25 8.34 -8.91
N GLN A 378 -20.43 9.65 -9.12
CA GLN A 378 -19.79 10.36 -10.23
C GLN A 378 -18.26 10.40 -10.05
N VAL A 379 -17.74 10.80 -8.89
CA VAL A 379 -16.29 10.78 -8.60
C VAL A 379 -15.74 9.36 -8.79
N LEU A 380 -16.45 8.34 -8.30
CA LEU A 380 -16.07 6.94 -8.49
C LEU A 380 -15.95 6.59 -9.97
N ARG A 381 -16.96 6.94 -10.78
CA ARG A 381 -16.97 6.67 -12.24
C ARG A 381 -15.76 7.30 -12.95
N TYR A 382 -15.38 8.53 -12.57
CA TYR A 382 -14.18 9.18 -13.12
C TYR A 382 -12.87 8.54 -12.63
N GLY A 383 -12.90 7.88 -11.48
CA GLY A 383 -11.75 7.13 -10.96
C GLY A 383 -11.58 5.72 -11.55
N LEU A 384 -12.68 5.08 -12.03
CA LEU A 384 -12.62 3.70 -12.54
C LEU A 384 -11.67 3.48 -13.73
N PRO A 385 -11.44 4.43 -14.67
CA PRO A 385 -10.51 4.24 -15.78
C PRO A 385 -9.07 3.91 -15.38
N GLN A 386 -8.67 4.12 -14.12
CA GLN A 386 -7.37 3.71 -13.61
C GLN A 386 -7.21 2.17 -13.52
N ILE A 387 -8.31 1.40 -13.42
CA ILE A 387 -8.29 -0.04 -13.13
C ILE A 387 -7.52 -0.85 -14.19
N PRO A 388 -7.76 -0.70 -15.51
CA PRO A 388 -7.03 -1.43 -16.54
C PRO A 388 -5.51 -1.18 -16.47
N PHE A 389 -5.12 0.07 -16.29
CA PHE A 389 -3.70 0.46 -16.21
C PHE A 389 -3.05 -0.06 -14.94
N TYR A 390 -3.76 -0.03 -13.81
CA TYR A 390 -3.28 -0.60 -12.55
C TYR A 390 -3.01 -2.10 -12.66
N PHE A 391 -3.96 -2.87 -13.22
CA PHE A 391 -3.82 -4.32 -13.40
C PHE A 391 -2.64 -4.66 -14.31
N ALA A 392 -2.51 -3.97 -15.43
CA ALA A 392 -1.39 -4.12 -16.36
C ALA A 392 -0.05 -3.79 -15.69
N SER A 393 0.00 -2.68 -14.94
CA SER A 393 1.23 -2.23 -14.26
C SER A 393 1.71 -3.21 -13.20
N MET A 394 0.82 -3.96 -12.53
CA MET A 394 1.21 -4.94 -11.51
C MET A 394 2.13 -6.03 -12.07
N VAL A 395 1.86 -6.53 -13.28
CA VAL A 395 2.72 -7.53 -13.95
C VAL A 395 4.10 -6.94 -14.23
N LEU A 396 4.11 -5.72 -14.77
CA LEU A 396 5.36 -5.06 -15.17
C LEU A 396 6.24 -4.70 -13.97
N VAL A 397 5.64 -4.24 -12.86
CA VAL A 397 6.33 -3.99 -11.60
C VAL A 397 6.90 -5.29 -11.02
N SER A 398 6.11 -6.37 -11.00
CA SER A 398 6.56 -7.69 -10.54
C SER A 398 7.75 -8.20 -11.37
N TYR A 399 7.70 -8.00 -12.69
CA TYR A 399 8.80 -8.34 -13.59
C TYR A 399 10.04 -7.47 -13.34
N ALA A 400 9.88 -6.16 -13.13
CA ALA A 400 11.00 -5.25 -12.81
C ALA A 400 11.71 -5.64 -11.51
N LEU A 401 10.93 -5.97 -10.47
CA LEU A 401 11.45 -6.40 -9.17
C LEU A 401 12.16 -7.75 -9.26
N SER A 402 11.60 -8.73 -9.99
CA SER A 402 12.24 -10.02 -10.22
C SER A 402 13.56 -9.89 -10.98
N ALA A 403 13.63 -8.95 -11.92
CA ALA A 403 14.84 -8.62 -12.67
C ALA A 403 15.85 -7.75 -11.88
N ARG A 404 15.61 -7.47 -10.59
CA ARG A 404 16.42 -6.62 -9.71
C ARG A 404 16.65 -5.19 -10.25
N ARG A 405 15.76 -4.68 -11.11
CA ARG A 405 15.86 -3.34 -11.70
C ARG A 405 15.22 -2.26 -10.80
N HIS A 406 15.70 -2.12 -9.57
CA HIS A 406 15.14 -1.19 -8.57
C HIS A 406 15.17 0.28 -9.02
N ARG A 407 16.12 0.67 -9.88
CA ARG A 407 16.18 2.02 -10.45
C ARG A 407 14.94 2.35 -11.29
N LEU A 408 14.38 1.38 -12.02
CA LEU A 408 13.16 1.61 -12.80
C LEU A 408 11.97 1.90 -11.89
N VAL A 409 11.90 1.25 -10.72
CA VAL A 409 10.84 1.51 -9.74
C VAL A 409 10.94 2.94 -9.19
N PHE A 410 12.16 3.42 -8.92
CA PHE A 410 12.36 4.81 -8.49
C PHE A 410 11.96 5.83 -9.57
N TYR A 411 12.39 5.62 -10.83
CA TYR A 411 11.98 6.50 -11.93
C TYR A 411 10.48 6.47 -12.21
N SER A 412 9.83 5.31 -12.04
CA SER A 412 8.38 5.22 -12.16
C SER A 412 7.65 6.04 -11.08
N ALA A 413 8.18 6.09 -9.85
CA ALA A 413 7.63 6.91 -8.78
C ALA A 413 7.73 8.41 -9.12
N LEU A 414 8.86 8.84 -9.68
CA LEU A 414 9.05 10.23 -10.12
C LEU A 414 8.09 10.61 -11.27
N ILE A 415 7.96 9.73 -12.27
CA ILE A 415 7.03 9.91 -13.39
C ILE A 415 5.59 9.95 -12.87
N GLY A 416 5.22 9.05 -11.96
CA GLY A 416 3.90 9.03 -11.37
C GLY A 416 3.58 10.31 -10.59
N CYS A 417 4.52 10.82 -9.80
CA CYS A 417 4.36 12.08 -9.07
C CYS A 417 4.21 13.27 -10.02
N ALA A 418 5.05 13.36 -11.07
CA ALA A 418 4.94 14.40 -12.09
C ALA A 418 3.61 14.31 -12.85
N ALA A 419 3.19 13.10 -13.26
CA ALA A 419 1.92 12.88 -13.93
C ALA A 419 0.72 13.27 -13.05
N LYS A 420 0.82 13.07 -11.72
CA LYS A 420 -0.21 13.48 -10.76
C LYS A 420 -0.33 15.00 -10.69
N ILE A 421 0.79 15.70 -10.54
CA ILE A 421 0.80 17.16 -10.47
C ILE A 421 0.24 17.76 -11.77
N VAL A 422 0.77 17.33 -12.92
CA VAL A 422 0.33 17.81 -14.23
C VAL A 422 -1.14 17.46 -14.49
N GLY A 423 -1.54 16.22 -14.16
CA GLY A 423 -2.92 15.78 -14.29
C GLY A 423 -3.88 16.62 -13.46
N ASN A 424 -3.56 16.90 -12.20
CA ASN A 424 -4.38 17.77 -11.34
C ASN A 424 -4.42 19.21 -11.89
N LEU A 425 -3.28 19.78 -12.31
CA LEU A 425 -3.23 21.14 -12.89
C LEU A 425 -4.13 21.29 -14.12
N LEU A 426 -4.18 20.27 -14.98
CA LEU A 426 -4.96 20.32 -16.22
C LEU A 426 -6.43 19.93 -16.04
N LEU A 427 -6.71 18.92 -15.20
CA LEU A 427 -8.04 18.32 -15.11
C LEU A 427 -8.91 18.94 -13.99
N VAL A 428 -8.32 19.41 -12.90
CA VAL A 428 -9.09 19.97 -11.79
C VAL A 428 -9.85 21.24 -12.19
N PRO A 429 -9.28 22.20 -12.95
CA PRO A 429 -10.03 23.38 -13.37
C PRO A 429 -11.28 23.06 -14.22
N ALA A 430 -11.23 21.98 -15.02
CA ALA A 430 -12.34 21.59 -15.91
C ALA A 430 -13.35 20.65 -15.25
N PHE A 431 -12.91 19.76 -14.35
CA PHE A 431 -13.72 18.66 -13.83
C PHE A 431 -13.87 18.68 -12.29
N GLY A 432 -13.27 19.63 -11.58
CA GLY A 432 -13.30 19.70 -10.11
C GLY A 432 -12.76 18.43 -9.46
N VAL A 433 -13.50 17.89 -8.48
CA VAL A 433 -13.14 16.65 -7.75
C VAL A 433 -13.00 15.45 -8.70
N ASN A 434 -13.82 15.39 -9.75
CA ASN A 434 -13.75 14.34 -10.77
C ASN A 434 -12.40 14.37 -11.51
N GLY A 435 -11.82 15.56 -11.71
CA GLY A 435 -10.51 15.75 -12.31
C GLY A 435 -9.39 15.12 -11.48
N ILE A 436 -9.46 15.19 -10.14
CA ILE A 436 -8.49 14.55 -9.24
C ILE A 436 -8.54 13.03 -9.40
N ALA A 437 -9.75 12.46 -9.46
CA ALA A 437 -9.95 11.02 -9.66
C ALA A 437 -9.41 10.57 -11.03
N LEU A 438 -9.67 11.34 -12.09
CA LEU A 438 -9.19 11.07 -13.44
C LEU A 438 -7.65 11.23 -13.56
N ALA A 439 -7.05 12.19 -12.86
CA ALA A 439 -5.60 12.38 -12.83
C ALA A 439 -4.86 11.13 -12.32
N THR A 440 -5.48 10.34 -11.44
CA THR A 440 -4.90 9.08 -10.96
C THR A 440 -4.79 8.03 -12.08
N MET A 441 -5.69 8.05 -13.07
CA MET A 441 -5.55 7.23 -14.28
C MET A 441 -4.25 7.58 -15.02
N LEU A 442 -3.94 8.88 -15.16
CA LEU A 442 -2.70 9.32 -15.82
C LEU A 442 -1.45 8.82 -15.10
N VAL A 443 -1.48 8.73 -13.78
CA VAL A 443 -0.38 8.15 -12.99
C VAL A 443 -0.14 6.70 -13.38
N TYR A 444 -1.18 5.86 -13.37
CA TYR A 444 -1.03 4.44 -13.72
C TYR A 444 -0.75 4.23 -15.21
N ALA A 445 -1.33 5.04 -16.09
CA ALA A 445 -1.06 4.98 -17.52
C ALA A 445 0.40 5.33 -17.83
N SER A 446 0.91 6.45 -17.31
CA SER A 446 2.28 6.90 -17.56
C SER A 446 3.33 5.94 -16.98
N THR A 447 3.12 5.47 -15.75
CA THR A 447 4.02 4.49 -15.11
C THR A 447 3.97 3.14 -15.81
N GLY A 448 2.79 2.68 -16.22
CA GLY A 448 2.62 1.45 -17.00
C GLY A 448 3.31 1.52 -18.36
N LEU A 449 3.13 2.63 -19.10
CA LEU A 449 3.82 2.88 -20.37
C LEU A 449 5.33 2.95 -20.21
N PHE A 450 5.81 3.60 -19.16
CA PHE A 450 7.24 3.65 -18.84
C PHE A 450 7.83 2.25 -18.62
N PHE A 451 7.19 1.41 -17.78
CA PHE A 451 7.63 0.04 -17.58
C PHE A 451 7.54 -0.79 -18.86
N TRP A 452 6.48 -0.65 -19.63
CA TRP A 452 6.31 -1.33 -20.90
C TRP A 452 7.47 -0.98 -21.84
N TYR A 453 7.78 0.30 -22.01
CA TYR A 453 8.88 0.76 -22.83
C TYR A 453 10.24 0.24 -22.35
N ALA A 454 10.54 0.39 -21.06
CA ALA A 454 11.82 0.02 -20.48
C ALA A 454 12.08 -1.49 -20.44
N LEU A 455 11.05 -2.31 -20.23
CA LEU A 455 11.19 -3.75 -20.01
C LEU A 455 10.90 -4.55 -21.28
N VAL A 456 9.95 -4.11 -22.09
CA VAL A 456 9.46 -4.86 -23.24
C VAL A 456 10.07 -4.39 -24.55
N LEU A 457 10.20 -3.07 -24.77
CA LEU A 457 10.73 -2.51 -26.03
C LEU A 457 12.25 -2.32 -26.02
N ARG A 458 12.80 -1.66 -24.99
CA ARG A 458 14.26 -1.37 -24.90
C ARG A 458 15.13 -2.54 -24.41
N GLY A 459 14.58 -3.59 -23.88
CA GLY A 459 15.34 -4.72 -23.32
C GLY A 459 16.25 -5.46 -24.32
N THR A 460 16.40 -4.98 -25.54
CA THR A 460 17.29 -5.52 -26.58
C THR A 460 18.66 -4.81 -26.66
N GLY A 461 18.86 -3.66 -25.95
CA GLY A 461 20.04 -2.81 -26.13
C GLY A 461 21.21 -3.01 -25.16
N ASP A 462 21.00 -3.63 -24.01
CA ASP A 462 22.05 -3.74 -22.96
C ASP A 462 22.98 -4.96 -23.09
N ALA A 463 22.81 -5.80 -24.10
CA ALA A 463 23.70 -6.93 -24.36
C ALA A 463 25.02 -6.53 -25.07
N GLY A 464 25.13 -5.30 -25.58
CA GLY A 464 26.27 -4.87 -26.42
C GLY A 464 27.37 -4.07 -25.72
N VAL A 465 27.15 -3.54 -24.50
CA VAL A 465 28.11 -2.62 -23.87
C VAL A 465 28.99 -3.28 -22.80
N GLY A 466 28.63 -4.51 -22.36
CA GLY A 466 29.40 -5.27 -21.36
C GLY A 466 30.52 -6.14 -21.95
N ALA A 467 30.49 -6.43 -23.24
CA ALA A 467 31.44 -7.37 -23.88
C ALA A 467 32.75 -6.72 -24.36
N SER A 468 32.86 -5.39 -24.37
CA SER A 468 34.05 -4.70 -24.88
C SER A 468 35.07 -4.20 -23.83
N ARG A 469 34.89 -4.53 -22.54
CA ARG A 469 35.82 -4.16 -21.45
C ARG A 469 36.48 -5.32 -20.70
N GLY A 470 36.44 -6.52 -21.25
CA GLY A 470 37.03 -7.72 -20.65
C GLY A 470 38.13 -8.40 -21.48
N GLY A 471 38.76 -7.69 -22.41
CA GLY A 471 39.76 -8.28 -23.31
C GLY A 471 41.07 -7.48 -23.38
N ALA A 472 41.83 -7.43 -22.28
CA ALA A 472 43.26 -7.11 -22.28
C ALA A 472 43.88 -7.58 -20.94
N VAL A 473 44.05 -8.87 -20.76
CA VAL A 473 45.04 -9.37 -19.82
C VAL A 473 46.28 -9.68 -20.63
N ASP A 474 47.23 -8.83 -20.43
CA ASP A 474 48.59 -8.84 -20.93
C ASP A 474 49.31 -10.15 -20.52
N THR A 475 49.62 -10.99 -21.48
CA THR A 475 50.56 -12.10 -21.34
C THR A 475 51.95 -11.58 -21.70
N GLY A 476 52.68 -11.08 -20.72
CA GLY A 476 54.06 -10.62 -20.86
C GLY A 476 54.99 -10.98 -19.73
N ARG A 477 55.66 -12.12 -19.87
CA ARG A 477 57.05 -12.45 -19.52
C ARG A 477 57.65 -11.86 -18.21
N ALA A 478 58.06 -12.69 -17.38
CA ALA A 478 59.40 -13.09 -16.93
C ALA A 478 59.33 -13.66 -15.51
#